data_c8e5763c9d9ba49d6c69f3571a0eb6a3
#
_entry.id   c8e5763c9d9ba49d6c69f3571a0eb6a3
#
_cell.length_a   1.000
_cell.length_b   1.000
_cell.length_c   1.000
_cell.angle_alpha   90.00
_cell.angle_beta   90.00
_cell.angle_gamma   90.00
#
_symmetry.space_group_name_H-M   'P 1'
#
loop_
_entity.id
_entity.type
_entity.pdbx_description
1 polymer ?
#
loop_
_entity_poly.entity_id
_entity_poly.type
_entity_poly.pdbx_seq_one_letter_code
_entity_poly.pdbx_strand_id
1 'polypeptide(L)'
;MSTGRQSQIGNVDLVKQLNGAVVYRLIDQRGPISRIQIADLSQLAPASITKITRQLLERGLIKEVDQQASTGGRRAISIVTENRQFHTVAVRLGRHDATITLFDMSGKSLGEEHYALPERTQETLEHALFNIISQFIEAYQRKLNELIAIAVILPGLVEPSKGIVRYMPHISVNNWPLVENLQNRFNVTSFVGHDIRSLALAEHYFGATRDCEDSILVRLHRGTGAGIIVNSQIFLGSNGNVGEIGHIQIDPLGERCYCGNFGCLETVASNAAIENRVRHLLTQGYPSKLTLDDCH
;
A
#
# COMPACT_ATOMS: atom_id res chain seq x y z
N MET A 1 23.12 28.62 -25.01
CA MET A 1 21.77 29.11 -24.73
C MET A 1 21.35 28.52 -23.39
N SER A 2 21.26 29.37 -22.39
CA SER A 2 21.05 29.01 -20.99
C SER A 2 19.58 28.69 -20.76
N THR A 3 19.27 27.46 -20.42
CA THR A 3 17.92 27.07 -19.95
C THR A 3 17.85 27.40 -18.46
N GLY A 4 17.19 28.51 -18.14
CA GLY A 4 16.95 28.96 -16.78
C GLY A 4 16.17 27.92 -15.99
N ARG A 5 16.75 27.43 -14.89
CA ARG A 5 16.02 26.84 -13.77
C ARG A 5 15.02 27.90 -13.25
N GLN A 6 13.75 27.73 -13.55
CA GLN A 6 12.71 28.42 -12.80
C GLN A 6 12.81 27.95 -11.35
N SER A 7 13.27 28.82 -10.47
CA SER A 7 13.15 28.65 -9.04
C SER A 7 11.64 28.56 -8.72
N GLN A 8 11.19 27.40 -8.27
CA GLN A 8 9.86 27.25 -7.66
C GLN A 8 9.87 28.15 -6.41
N ILE A 9 9.31 29.34 -6.55
CA ILE A 9 8.89 30.16 -5.42
C ILE A 9 7.92 29.25 -4.65
N GLY A 10 8.27 28.92 -3.40
CA GLY A 10 7.55 27.96 -2.59
C GLY A 10 6.07 28.31 -2.56
N ASN A 11 5.24 27.47 -3.16
CA ASN A 11 3.81 27.64 -3.15
C ASN A 11 3.34 27.57 -1.67
N VAL A 12 2.90 28.70 -1.13
CA VAL A 12 2.46 28.82 0.28
C VAL A 12 1.42 27.75 0.63
N ASP A 13 0.62 27.33 -0.33
CA ASP A 13 -0.39 26.28 -0.13
C ASP A 13 0.24 24.90 -0.03
N LEU A 14 1.30 24.62 -0.77
CA LEU A 14 2.08 23.38 -0.63
C LEU A 14 2.73 23.30 0.75
N VAL A 15 3.33 24.39 1.23
CA VAL A 15 3.92 24.44 2.60
C VAL A 15 2.85 24.22 3.66
N LYS A 16 1.66 24.80 3.51
CA LYS A 16 0.53 24.56 4.43
C LYS A 16 0.08 23.11 4.42
N GLN A 17 -0.01 22.47 3.24
CA GLN A 17 -0.37 21.06 3.11
C GLN A 17 0.67 20.16 3.76
N LEU A 18 1.95 20.40 3.52
CA LEU A 18 3.05 19.64 4.13
C LEU A 18 3.03 19.76 5.66
N ASN A 19 2.91 20.97 6.19
CA ASN A 19 2.81 21.20 7.62
C ASN A 19 1.57 20.53 8.23
N GLY A 20 0.43 20.57 7.52
CA GLY A 20 -0.79 19.86 7.91
C GLY A 20 -0.59 18.36 8.00
N ALA A 21 0.08 17.77 7.02
CA ALA A 21 0.41 16.33 6.98
C ALA A 21 1.36 15.94 8.12
N VAL A 22 2.38 16.76 8.41
CA VAL A 22 3.32 16.51 9.54
C VAL A 22 2.55 16.52 10.86
N VAL A 23 1.71 17.52 11.10
CA VAL A 23 0.91 17.63 12.32
C VAL A 23 -0.06 16.46 12.47
N TYR A 24 -0.77 16.09 11.40
CA TYR A 24 -1.68 14.94 11.43
C TYR A 24 -0.93 13.64 11.75
N ARG A 25 0.21 13.40 11.10
CA ARG A 25 1.04 12.21 11.36
C ARG A 25 1.55 12.14 12.79
N LEU A 26 1.96 13.26 13.39
CA LEU A 26 2.35 13.29 14.80
C LEU A 26 1.18 12.95 15.74
N ILE A 27 -0.03 13.44 15.43
CA ILE A 27 -1.23 13.10 16.22
C ILE A 27 -1.55 11.61 16.07
N ASP A 28 -1.45 11.05 14.88
CA ASP A 28 -1.71 9.65 14.59
C ASP A 28 -0.71 8.71 15.31
N GLN A 29 0.57 9.06 15.29
CA GLN A 29 1.63 8.23 15.88
C GLN A 29 1.75 8.37 17.40
N ARG A 30 1.45 9.54 17.95
CA ARG A 30 1.75 9.90 19.37
C ARG A 30 0.50 10.24 20.19
N GLY A 31 -0.69 10.25 19.55
CA GLY A 31 -1.93 10.57 20.27
C GLY A 31 -2.27 9.57 21.38
N PRO A 32 -2.88 10.06 22.49
CA PRO A 32 -3.33 11.43 22.77
C PRO A 32 -2.17 12.42 23.01
N ILE A 33 -2.17 13.54 22.31
CA ILE A 33 -1.08 14.54 22.35
C ILE A 33 -1.63 15.97 22.44
N SER A 34 -0.97 16.83 23.21
CA SER A 34 -1.35 18.24 23.35
C SER A 34 -0.76 19.12 22.23
N ARG A 35 -1.37 20.31 21.99
CA ARG A 35 -0.83 21.28 21.02
C ARG A 35 0.59 21.74 21.34
N ILE A 36 0.96 21.80 22.61
CA ILE A 36 2.31 22.17 23.04
C ILE A 36 3.29 21.09 22.59
N GLN A 37 3.01 19.83 22.90
CA GLN A 37 3.84 18.69 22.47
C GLN A 37 3.96 18.58 20.95
N ILE A 38 2.86 18.86 20.22
CA ILE A 38 2.91 18.89 18.75
C ILE A 38 3.85 20.03 18.27
N ALA A 39 3.79 21.21 18.88
CA ALA A 39 4.67 22.32 18.53
C ALA A 39 6.15 21.95 18.77
N ASP A 40 6.46 21.36 19.92
CA ASP A 40 7.81 20.94 20.26
C ASP A 40 8.36 19.87 19.33
N LEU A 41 7.56 18.87 18.98
CA LEU A 41 7.98 17.78 18.08
C LEU A 41 8.07 18.20 16.62
N SER A 42 7.16 19.05 16.15
CA SER A 42 7.14 19.49 14.76
C SER A 42 8.08 20.66 14.47
N GLN A 43 8.59 21.32 15.51
CA GLN A 43 9.36 22.57 15.40
C GLN A 43 8.58 23.72 14.70
N LEU A 44 7.25 23.65 14.71
CA LEU A 44 6.37 24.68 14.17
C LEU A 44 5.93 25.65 15.28
N ALA A 45 5.73 26.91 14.91
CA ALA A 45 5.25 27.93 15.84
C ALA A 45 3.88 27.56 16.45
N PRO A 46 3.63 27.79 17.75
CA PRO A 46 2.37 27.46 18.42
C PRO A 46 1.12 28.03 17.73
N ALA A 47 1.23 29.21 17.15
CA ALA A 47 0.15 29.84 16.37
C ALA A 47 -0.18 29.03 15.11
N SER A 48 0.83 28.46 14.45
CA SER A 48 0.65 27.58 13.29
C SER A 48 -0.03 26.27 13.69
N ILE A 49 0.40 25.66 14.80
CA ILE A 49 -0.24 24.45 15.33
C ILE A 49 -1.72 24.70 15.65
N THR A 50 -2.05 25.81 16.31
CA THR A 50 -3.44 26.18 16.62
C THR A 50 -4.28 26.30 15.35
N LYS A 51 -3.75 26.93 14.30
CA LYS A 51 -4.43 27.06 13.02
C LYS A 51 -4.62 25.72 12.32
N ILE A 52 -3.56 24.89 12.25
CA ILE A 52 -3.59 23.59 11.58
C ILE A 52 -4.55 22.66 12.32
N THR A 53 -4.46 22.55 13.66
CA THR A 53 -5.35 21.67 14.42
C THR A 53 -6.81 22.10 14.31
N ARG A 54 -7.11 23.41 14.25
CA ARG A 54 -8.47 23.88 13.97
C ARG A 54 -8.97 23.40 12.62
N GLN A 55 -8.19 23.53 11.56
CA GLN A 55 -8.55 23.07 10.23
C GLN A 55 -8.78 21.55 10.18
N LEU A 56 -7.96 20.78 10.90
CA LEU A 56 -8.12 19.32 10.98
C LEU A 56 -9.39 18.93 11.77
N LEU A 57 -9.72 19.65 12.84
CA LEU A 57 -10.97 19.49 13.60
C LEU A 57 -12.20 19.81 12.74
N GLU A 58 -12.18 20.96 12.05
CA GLU A 58 -13.27 21.37 11.14
C GLU A 58 -13.51 20.35 10.01
N ARG A 59 -12.46 19.66 9.57
CA ARG A 59 -12.53 18.59 8.58
C ARG A 59 -12.90 17.22 9.17
N GLY A 60 -13.04 17.09 10.48
CA GLY A 60 -13.34 15.82 11.14
C GLY A 60 -12.20 14.79 11.10
N LEU A 61 -10.96 15.20 10.85
CA LEU A 61 -9.79 14.31 10.81
C LEU A 61 -9.20 14.02 12.19
N ILE A 62 -9.44 14.90 13.15
CA ILE A 62 -9.00 14.77 14.54
C ILE A 62 -10.12 15.18 15.47
N LYS A 63 -10.03 14.77 16.73
CA LYS A 63 -10.94 15.19 17.81
C LYS A 63 -10.20 15.52 19.09
N GLU A 64 -10.82 16.35 19.91
CA GLU A 64 -10.34 16.65 21.27
C GLU A 64 -10.85 15.59 22.25
N VAL A 65 -9.99 15.19 23.16
CA VAL A 65 -10.31 14.28 24.25
C VAL A 65 -9.80 14.83 25.56
N ASP A 66 -10.57 14.61 26.63
CA ASP A 66 -10.13 15.00 27.97
C ASP A 66 -9.03 14.03 28.45
N GLN A 67 -7.94 14.59 28.96
CA GLN A 67 -6.89 13.78 29.60
C GLN A 67 -7.36 13.34 31.00
N GLN A 68 -7.24 12.08 31.33
CA GLN A 68 -7.42 11.58 32.70
C GLN A 68 -6.42 12.30 33.63
N ALA A 69 -6.90 12.64 34.85
CA ALA A 69 -6.27 13.52 35.80
C ALA A 69 -4.77 13.23 36.04
N SER A 70 -3.95 14.24 35.78
CA SER A 70 -2.63 14.37 36.41
C SER A 70 -2.74 15.32 37.62
N THR A 71 -2.07 14.97 38.66
CA THR A 71 -2.01 15.70 39.92
C THR A 71 -1.51 17.14 39.74
N GLY A 72 -2.45 18.12 39.84
CA GLY A 72 -2.12 19.52 40.06
C GLY A 72 -1.75 20.37 38.83
N GLY A 73 -2.73 20.68 37.94
CA GLY A 73 -2.59 21.65 36.86
C GLY A 73 -3.85 21.76 36.01
N ARG A 74 -4.02 22.89 35.27
CA ARG A 74 -5.12 23.07 34.31
C ARG A 74 -5.09 21.91 33.30
N ARG A 75 -6.17 21.14 33.20
CA ARG A 75 -6.33 20.01 32.27
C ARG A 75 -5.95 20.42 30.85
N ALA A 76 -4.87 19.86 30.32
CA ALA A 76 -4.50 20.07 28.94
C ALA A 76 -5.43 19.23 28.05
N ILE A 77 -6.08 19.87 27.09
CA ILE A 77 -6.88 19.18 26.07
C ILE A 77 -5.92 18.39 25.17
N SER A 78 -6.13 17.11 25.08
CA SER A 78 -5.38 16.23 24.18
C SER A 78 -6.13 16.04 22.87
N ILE A 79 -5.39 15.73 21.82
CA ILE A 79 -5.89 15.53 20.46
C ILE A 79 -5.56 14.10 20.05
N VAL A 80 -6.54 13.44 19.40
CA VAL A 80 -6.39 12.13 18.76
C VAL A 80 -6.97 12.18 17.34
N THR A 81 -6.60 11.24 16.50
CA THR A 81 -7.23 11.05 15.19
C THR A 81 -8.70 10.61 15.32
N GLU A 82 -9.55 11.07 14.39
CA GLU A 82 -10.92 10.56 14.25
C GLU A 82 -10.93 9.51 13.14
N ASN A 83 -10.98 8.24 13.54
CA ASN A 83 -10.77 7.13 12.61
C ASN A 83 -12.06 6.59 11.98
N ARG A 84 -13.25 7.00 12.49
CA ARG A 84 -14.53 6.39 12.11
C ARG A 84 -15.29 7.14 11.03
N GLN A 85 -14.88 8.36 10.70
CA GLN A 85 -15.61 9.18 9.73
C GLN A 85 -15.26 8.80 8.30
N PHE A 86 -13.97 8.62 8.02
CA PHE A 86 -13.44 8.38 6.69
C PHE A 86 -13.03 6.92 6.51
N HIS A 87 -13.34 6.39 5.34
CA HIS A 87 -13.05 5.00 4.99
C HIS A 87 -12.33 4.89 3.66
N THR A 88 -11.57 3.83 3.51
CA THR A 88 -10.90 3.47 2.26
C THR A 88 -11.26 2.05 1.87
N VAL A 89 -11.43 1.81 0.58
CA VAL A 89 -11.58 0.46 0.01
C VAL A 89 -10.27 0.07 -0.65
N ALA A 90 -9.69 -1.03 -0.22
CA ALA A 90 -8.52 -1.62 -0.84
C ALA A 90 -8.90 -2.90 -1.58
N VAL A 91 -8.45 -3.01 -2.83
CA VAL A 91 -8.66 -4.19 -3.67
C VAL A 91 -7.31 -4.80 -4.00
N ARG A 92 -7.10 -6.03 -3.61
CA ARG A 92 -5.94 -6.82 -4.03
C ARG A 92 -6.36 -7.75 -5.17
N LEU A 93 -5.83 -7.51 -6.35
CA LEU A 93 -6.02 -8.38 -7.50
C LEU A 93 -4.99 -9.51 -7.46
N GLY A 94 -5.47 -10.73 -7.36
CA GLY A 94 -4.70 -11.95 -7.53
C GLY A 94 -4.73 -12.46 -8.97
N ARG A 95 -4.30 -13.69 -9.16
CA ARG A 95 -4.32 -14.36 -10.48
C ARG A 95 -5.73 -14.78 -10.89
N HIS A 96 -6.56 -15.29 -9.99
CA HIS A 96 -7.90 -15.81 -10.25
C HIS A 96 -8.93 -15.27 -9.26
N ASP A 97 -8.51 -14.37 -8.38
CA ASP A 97 -9.27 -13.87 -7.25
C ASP A 97 -9.03 -12.38 -7.05
N ALA A 98 -9.94 -11.73 -6.37
CA ALA A 98 -9.75 -10.43 -5.78
C ALA A 98 -10.16 -10.49 -4.31
N THR A 99 -9.42 -9.79 -3.46
CA THR A 99 -9.79 -9.53 -2.07
C THR A 99 -10.12 -8.06 -1.95
N ILE A 100 -11.30 -7.74 -1.41
CA ILE A 100 -11.72 -6.36 -1.15
C ILE A 100 -11.86 -6.17 0.34
N THR A 101 -11.25 -5.13 0.88
CA THR A 101 -11.26 -4.82 2.31
C THR A 101 -11.65 -3.37 2.52
N LEU A 102 -12.56 -3.13 3.48
CA LEU A 102 -12.90 -1.80 3.98
C LEU A 102 -12.04 -1.47 5.18
N PHE A 103 -11.35 -0.35 5.16
CA PHE A 103 -10.53 0.14 6.26
C PHE A 103 -11.04 1.47 6.80
N ASP A 104 -10.91 1.65 8.12
CA ASP A 104 -10.96 2.99 8.73
C ASP A 104 -9.60 3.70 8.64
N MET A 105 -9.54 4.94 9.12
CA MET A 105 -8.30 5.74 9.08
C MET A 105 -7.19 5.25 10.02
N SER A 106 -7.46 4.30 10.91
CA SER A 106 -6.42 3.64 11.73
C SER A 106 -5.80 2.43 11.04
N GLY A 107 -6.27 2.07 9.84
CA GLY A 107 -5.88 0.85 9.16
C GLY A 107 -6.57 -0.41 9.67
N LYS A 108 -7.61 -0.26 10.52
CA LYS A 108 -8.42 -1.38 11.00
C LYS A 108 -9.35 -1.86 9.90
N SER A 109 -9.32 -3.16 9.61
CA SER A 109 -10.31 -3.81 8.74
C SER A 109 -11.69 -3.81 9.41
N LEU A 110 -12.68 -3.29 8.71
CA LEU A 110 -14.10 -3.29 9.09
C LEU A 110 -14.90 -4.38 8.38
N GLY A 111 -14.32 -4.98 7.35
CA GLY A 111 -14.86 -6.10 6.60
C GLY A 111 -14.00 -6.44 5.40
N GLU A 112 -14.03 -7.70 5.02
CA GLU A 112 -13.25 -8.26 3.92
C GLU A 112 -14.08 -9.31 3.19
N GLU A 113 -13.96 -9.33 1.87
CA GLU A 113 -14.60 -10.34 1.02
C GLU A 113 -13.68 -10.79 -0.10
N HIS A 114 -13.87 -12.04 -0.52
CA HIS A 114 -13.11 -12.68 -1.59
C HIS A 114 -14.04 -12.97 -2.77
N TYR A 115 -13.57 -12.61 -3.96
CA TYR A 115 -14.30 -12.77 -5.21
C TYR A 115 -13.46 -13.58 -6.20
N ALA A 116 -14.09 -14.51 -6.89
CA ALA A 116 -13.49 -15.14 -8.06
C ALA A 116 -13.51 -14.16 -9.24
N LEU A 117 -12.41 -14.14 -10.00
CA LEU A 117 -12.30 -13.32 -11.21
C LEU A 117 -12.48 -14.17 -12.46
N PRO A 118 -13.21 -13.66 -13.48
CA PRO A 118 -13.39 -14.39 -14.75
C PRO A 118 -12.08 -14.51 -15.54
N GLU A 119 -12.07 -15.35 -16.56
CA GLU A 119 -11.02 -15.41 -17.58
C GLU A 119 -11.03 -14.13 -18.45
N ARG A 120 -10.00 -13.69 -19.07
CA ARG A 120 -9.10 -12.56 -18.82
C ARG A 120 -8.77 -11.82 -20.09
N THR A 121 -9.64 -10.90 -20.49
CA THR A 121 -9.20 -9.71 -21.23
C THR A 121 -9.17 -8.52 -20.26
N GLN A 122 -8.46 -7.45 -20.59
CA GLN A 122 -8.48 -6.21 -19.81
C GLN A 122 -9.91 -5.71 -19.58
N GLU A 123 -10.75 -5.75 -20.61
CA GLU A 123 -12.14 -5.29 -20.59
C GLU A 123 -13.00 -6.12 -19.62
N THR A 124 -12.94 -7.45 -19.72
CA THR A 124 -13.70 -8.35 -18.82
C THR A 124 -13.25 -8.22 -17.38
N LEU A 125 -11.94 -8.04 -17.14
CA LEU A 125 -11.39 -7.81 -15.80
C LEU A 125 -11.87 -6.47 -15.23
N GLU A 126 -11.86 -5.40 -16.02
CA GLU A 126 -12.32 -4.08 -15.59
C GLU A 126 -13.81 -4.10 -15.22
N HIS A 127 -14.64 -4.69 -16.06
CA HIS A 127 -16.07 -4.85 -15.76
C HIS A 127 -16.30 -5.67 -14.47
N ALA A 128 -15.60 -6.79 -14.31
CA ALA A 128 -15.71 -7.60 -13.12
C ALA A 128 -15.25 -6.82 -11.87
N LEU A 129 -14.11 -6.13 -11.96
CA LEU A 129 -13.58 -5.29 -10.88
C LEU A 129 -14.58 -4.23 -10.43
N PHE A 130 -15.17 -3.50 -11.36
CA PHE A 130 -16.16 -2.46 -11.04
C PHE A 130 -17.41 -3.03 -10.40
N ASN A 131 -17.88 -4.17 -10.88
CA ASN A 131 -19.06 -4.84 -10.33
C ASN A 131 -18.81 -5.31 -8.89
N ILE A 132 -17.68 -5.97 -8.61
CA ILE A 132 -17.37 -6.45 -7.26
C ILE A 132 -17.14 -5.29 -6.27
N ILE A 133 -16.51 -4.19 -6.71
CA ILE A 133 -16.36 -2.99 -5.88
C ILE A 133 -17.73 -2.38 -5.57
N SER A 134 -18.63 -2.28 -6.57
CA SER A 134 -19.99 -1.74 -6.37
C SER A 134 -20.79 -2.60 -5.39
N GLN A 135 -20.77 -3.92 -5.56
CA GLN A 135 -21.45 -4.87 -4.65
C GLN A 135 -20.90 -4.78 -3.22
N PHE A 136 -19.57 -4.69 -3.09
CA PHE A 136 -18.94 -4.57 -1.79
C PHE A 136 -19.32 -3.26 -1.08
N ILE A 137 -19.28 -2.12 -1.77
CA ILE A 137 -19.67 -0.82 -1.21
C ILE A 137 -21.13 -0.85 -0.76
N GLU A 138 -22.03 -1.46 -1.54
CA GLU A 138 -23.44 -1.61 -1.19
C GLU A 138 -23.62 -2.51 0.04
N ALA A 139 -22.95 -3.66 0.10
CA ALA A 139 -23.00 -4.58 1.24
C ALA A 139 -22.52 -3.93 2.55
N TYR A 140 -21.52 -3.06 2.46
CA TYR A 140 -20.95 -2.38 3.63
C TYR A 140 -21.48 -0.97 3.88
N GLN A 141 -22.51 -0.54 3.18
CA GLN A 141 -23.11 0.82 3.28
C GLN A 141 -23.43 1.26 4.71
N ARG A 142 -23.84 0.34 5.59
CA ARG A 142 -24.15 0.65 7.01
C ARG A 142 -22.90 0.95 7.86
N LYS A 143 -21.72 0.49 7.45
CA LYS A 143 -20.44 0.71 8.16
C LYS A 143 -19.63 1.86 7.54
N LEU A 144 -20.01 2.27 6.35
CA LEU A 144 -19.31 3.25 5.54
C LEU A 144 -19.97 4.62 5.74
N ASN A 145 -19.27 5.57 6.36
CA ASN A 145 -19.75 6.95 6.47
C ASN A 145 -19.33 7.74 5.22
N GLU A 146 -18.03 7.97 5.05
CA GLU A 146 -17.49 8.71 3.90
C GLU A 146 -16.35 7.93 3.26
N LEU A 147 -16.53 7.48 2.02
CA LEU A 147 -15.50 6.82 1.23
C LEU A 147 -14.61 7.88 0.59
N ILE A 148 -13.35 7.96 1.03
CA ILE A 148 -12.39 8.96 0.55
C ILE A 148 -11.42 8.42 -0.50
N ALA A 149 -11.21 7.11 -0.55
CA ALA A 149 -10.29 6.53 -1.51
C ALA A 149 -10.62 5.08 -1.86
N ILE A 150 -10.30 4.70 -3.11
CA ILE A 150 -10.22 3.33 -3.58
C ILE A 150 -8.79 3.06 -4.03
N ALA A 151 -8.15 2.03 -3.49
CA ALA A 151 -6.82 1.61 -3.88
C ALA A 151 -6.85 0.20 -4.49
N VAL A 152 -6.24 0.02 -5.66
CA VAL A 152 -6.10 -1.29 -6.29
C VAL A 152 -4.62 -1.66 -6.30
N ILE A 153 -4.28 -2.78 -5.68
CA ILE A 153 -2.95 -3.36 -5.71
C ILE A 153 -2.95 -4.63 -6.57
N LEU A 154 -1.94 -4.78 -7.38
CA LEU A 154 -1.86 -5.87 -8.35
C LEU A 154 -0.41 -6.26 -8.66
N PRO A 155 -0.17 -7.50 -9.12
CA PRO A 155 1.13 -7.90 -9.64
C PRO A 155 1.35 -7.31 -11.03
N GLY A 156 2.61 -7.00 -11.37
CA GLY A 156 2.98 -6.52 -12.69
C GLY A 156 3.61 -5.12 -12.66
N LEU A 157 3.66 -4.46 -13.80
CA LEU A 157 4.26 -3.13 -13.92
C LEU A 157 3.20 -2.04 -13.85
N VAL A 158 3.27 -1.23 -12.83
CA VAL A 158 2.39 -0.07 -12.63
C VAL A 158 3.18 1.23 -12.64
N GLU A 159 2.58 2.28 -13.15
CA GLU A 159 3.08 3.65 -13.11
C GLU A 159 2.14 4.49 -12.20
N PRO A 160 2.38 4.48 -10.87
CA PRO A 160 1.44 5.06 -9.91
C PRO A 160 1.19 6.55 -10.12
N SER A 161 2.22 7.30 -10.54
CA SER A 161 2.12 8.74 -10.78
C SER A 161 1.17 9.10 -11.92
N LYS A 162 0.96 8.19 -12.88
CA LYS A 162 0.00 8.34 -13.99
C LYS A 162 -1.27 7.53 -13.80
N GLY A 163 -1.32 6.66 -12.78
CA GLY A 163 -2.47 5.78 -12.55
C GLY A 163 -2.65 4.68 -13.58
N ILE A 164 -1.56 4.27 -14.26
CA ILE A 164 -1.60 3.35 -15.41
C ILE A 164 -0.99 2.00 -15.04
N VAL A 165 -1.65 0.93 -15.46
CA VAL A 165 -1.11 -0.43 -15.46
C VAL A 165 -0.49 -0.70 -16.83
N ARG A 166 0.82 -0.94 -16.86
CA ARG A 166 1.58 -1.19 -18.09
C ARG A 166 1.57 -2.65 -18.49
N TYR A 167 1.64 -3.52 -17.49
CA TYR A 167 1.72 -4.96 -17.70
C TYR A 167 1.12 -5.69 -16.51
N MET A 168 0.40 -6.78 -16.75
CA MET A 168 0.00 -7.77 -15.75
C MET A 168 0.40 -9.18 -16.22
N PRO A 169 0.90 -10.05 -15.32
CA PRO A 169 1.13 -11.45 -15.67
C PRO A 169 -0.17 -12.12 -16.13
N HIS A 170 -0.08 -12.88 -17.22
CA HIS A 170 -1.19 -13.70 -17.76
C HIS A 170 -2.40 -12.92 -18.32
N ILE A 171 -2.33 -11.60 -18.42
CA ILE A 171 -3.38 -10.76 -19.00
C ILE A 171 -2.75 -9.83 -20.04
N SER A 172 -3.35 -9.75 -21.23
CA SER A 172 -2.93 -8.75 -22.21
C SER A 172 -3.46 -7.39 -21.79
N VAL A 173 -2.60 -6.58 -21.19
CA VAL A 173 -2.90 -5.20 -20.79
C VAL A 173 -2.16 -4.24 -21.69
N ASN A 174 -2.84 -3.20 -22.15
CA ASN A 174 -2.25 -2.14 -22.97
C ASN A 174 -2.50 -0.77 -22.34
N ASN A 175 -1.53 -0.31 -21.52
CA ASN A 175 -1.58 1.01 -20.90
C ASN A 175 -2.94 1.32 -20.23
N TRP A 176 -3.43 0.39 -19.43
CA TRP A 176 -4.74 0.49 -18.79
C TRP A 176 -4.82 1.68 -17.81
N PRO A 177 -5.62 2.71 -18.10
CA PRO A 177 -5.73 3.91 -17.25
C PRO A 177 -6.67 3.64 -16.06
N LEU A 178 -6.29 2.66 -15.22
CA LEU A 178 -7.16 2.11 -14.19
C LEU A 178 -7.63 3.18 -13.19
N VAL A 179 -6.76 4.10 -12.79
CA VAL A 179 -7.12 5.15 -11.82
C VAL A 179 -8.17 6.10 -12.40
N GLU A 180 -7.99 6.54 -13.65
CA GLU A 180 -8.96 7.41 -14.33
C GLU A 180 -10.32 6.72 -14.44
N ASN A 181 -10.33 5.44 -14.85
CA ASN A 181 -11.56 4.67 -15.01
C ASN A 181 -12.29 4.46 -13.65
N LEU A 182 -11.54 4.18 -12.57
CA LEU A 182 -12.09 4.09 -11.21
C LEU A 182 -12.67 5.43 -10.74
N GLN A 183 -11.94 6.54 -10.94
CA GLN A 183 -12.41 7.87 -10.56
C GLN A 183 -13.67 8.26 -11.33
N ASN A 184 -13.73 8.00 -12.62
CA ASN A 184 -14.90 8.26 -13.46
C ASN A 184 -16.11 7.42 -13.02
N ARG A 185 -15.89 6.17 -12.59
CA ARG A 185 -16.97 5.26 -12.18
C ARG A 185 -17.52 5.54 -10.79
N PHE A 186 -16.63 5.83 -9.82
CA PHE A 186 -17.00 5.91 -8.41
C PHE A 186 -16.97 7.34 -7.84
N ASN A 187 -16.48 8.31 -8.60
CA ASN A 187 -16.29 9.70 -8.17
C ASN A 187 -15.52 9.83 -6.84
N VAL A 188 -14.52 8.97 -6.65
CA VAL A 188 -13.68 8.88 -5.45
C VAL A 188 -12.22 8.88 -5.88
N THR A 189 -11.35 9.54 -5.10
CA THR A 189 -9.91 9.49 -5.31
C THR A 189 -9.44 8.04 -5.40
N SER A 190 -8.69 7.70 -6.44
CA SER A 190 -8.26 6.32 -6.66
C SER A 190 -6.76 6.21 -6.84
N PHE A 191 -6.22 5.05 -6.47
CA PHE A 191 -4.80 4.74 -6.54
C PHE A 191 -4.58 3.35 -7.12
N VAL A 192 -3.43 3.18 -7.75
CA VAL A 192 -2.94 1.86 -8.17
C VAL A 192 -1.53 1.65 -7.63
N GLY A 193 -1.24 0.44 -7.17
CA GLY A 193 0.06 0.07 -6.61
C GLY A 193 0.50 -1.33 -7.00
N HIS A 194 1.83 -1.54 -6.98
CA HIS A 194 2.41 -2.85 -7.10
C HIS A 194 2.30 -3.59 -5.76
N ASP A 195 1.95 -4.87 -5.78
CA ASP A 195 1.62 -5.65 -4.59
C ASP A 195 2.75 -5.70 -3.54
N ILE A 196 3.99 -5.98 -3.94
CA ILE A 196 5.10 -6.07 -2.98
C ILE A 196 5.55 -4.72 -2.43
N ARG A 197 5.45 -3.66 -3.24
CA ARG A 197 5.77 -2.30 -2.77
C ARG A 197 4.72 -1.80 -1.79
N SER A 198 3.46 -2.11 -2.05
CA SER A 198 2.36 -1.80 -1.13
C SER A 198 2.52 -2.57 0.18
N LEU A 199 2.99 -3.83 0.13
CA LEU A 199 3.29 -4.62 1.32
C LEU A 199 4.45 -4.00 2.13
N ALA A 200 5.52 -3.55 1.48
CA ALA A 200 6.62 -2.86 2.16
C ALA A 200 6.17 -1.55 2.83
N LEU A 201 5.29 -0.79 2.17
CA LEU A 201 4.67 0.39 2.78
C LEU A 201 3.78 0.03 3.98
N ALA A 202 3.01 -1.05 3.90
CA ALA A 202 2.19 -1.52 5.01
C ALA A 202 3.04 -1.90 6.23
N GLU A 203 4.16 -2.61 6.04
CA GLU A 203 5.11 -2.93 7.09
C GLU A 203 5.79 -1.68 7.67
N HIS A 204 6.08 -0.70 6.83
CA HIS A 204 6.68 0.56 7.27
C HIS A 204 5.71 1.44 8.08
N TYR A 205 4.43 1.49 7.72
CA TYR A 205 3.46 2.33 8.44
C TYR A 205 2.80 1.62 9.63
N PHE A 206 2.58 0.32 9.55
CA PHE A 206 1.74 -0.42 10.51
C PHE A 206 2.42 -1.66 11.09
N GLY A 207 3.55 -2.11 10.53
CA GLY A 207 4.15 -3.39 10.84
C GLY A 207 5.53 -3.31 11.50
N ALA A 208 6.36 -4.31 11.20
CA ALA A 208 7.63 -4.57 11.86
C ALA A 208 8.72 -3.53 11.58
N THR A 209 8.62 -2.75 10.49
CA THR A 209 9.62 -1.74 10.10
C THR A 209 9.18 -0.31 10.39
N ARG A 210 8.18 -0.12 11.26
CA ARG A 210 7.59 1.20 11.57
C ARG A 210 8.59 2.23 12.09
N ASP A 211 9.58 1.79 12.84
CA ASP A 211 10.59 2.65 13.45
C ASP A 211 11.92 2.68 12.65
N CYS A 212 11.92 2.12 11.43
CA CYS A 212 13.09 2.08 10.56
C CYS A 212 12.96 3.15 9.46
N GLU A 213 14.01 3.95 9.24
CA GLU A 213 14.09 4.87 8.09
C GLU A 213 14.34 4.12 6.78
N ASP A 214 15.15 3.04 6.86
CA ASP A 214 15.50 2.19 5.73
C ASP A 214 15.12 0.75 6.02
N SER A 215 14.50 0.08 5.04
CA SER A 215 14.12 -1.33 5.17
C SER A 215 13.99 -1.99 3.81
N ILE A 216 14.18 -3.31 3.80
CA ILE A 216 13.94 -4.16 2.63
C ILE A 216 13.00 -5.28 3.06
N LEU A 217 11.83 -5.35 2.41
CA LEU A 217 10.91 -6.46 2.54
C LEU A 217 11.14 -7.40 1.36
N VAL A 218 11.52 -8.63 1.64
CA VAL A 218 11.64 -9.70 0.65
C VAL A 218 10.45 -10.63 0.78
N ARG A 219 9.74 -10.89 -0.32
CA ARG A 219 8.65 -11.85 -0.39
C ARG A 219 9.07 -13.05 -1.23
N LEU A 220 9.03 -14.22 -0.61
CA LEU A 220 9.16 -15.52 -1.27
C LEU A 220 7.76 -16.18 -1.23
N HIS A 221 7.13 -16.28 -2.38
CA HIS A 221 5.78 -16.86 -2.52
C HIS A 221 5.63 -17.47 -3.92
N ARG A 222 4.50 -17.21 -4.61
CA ARG A 222 4.30 -17.59 -6.02
C ARG A 222 5.30 -16.93 -6.96
N GLY A 223 5.74 -15.71 -6.61
CA GLY A 223 6.84 -14.97 -7.21
C GLY A 223 7.81 -14.50 -6.13
N THR A 224 8.99 -14.09 -6.54
CA THR A 224 10.05 -13.57 -5.67
C THR A 224 10.29 -12.10 -6.00
N GLY A 225 10.26 -11.25 -4.99
CA GLY A 225 10.46 -9.81 -5.20
C GLY A 225 10.81 -9.09 -3.90
N ALA A 226 11.14 -7.81 -3.99
CA ALA A 226 11.43 -6.96 -2.85
C ALA A 226 10.73 -5.59 -2.93
N GLY A 227 10.31 -5.08 -1.79
CA GLY A 227 9.93 -3.70 -1.59
C GLY A 227 11.00 -3.00 -0.76
N ILE A 228 11.48 -1.85 -1.22
CA ILE A 228 12.62 -1.15 -0.64
C ILE A 228 12.15 0.23 -0.15
N ILE A 229 12.39 0.51 1.12
CA ILE A 229 12.16 1.82 1.75
C ILE A 229 13.52 2.47 1.99
N VAL A 230 13.67 3.73 1.61
CA VAL A 230 14.86 4.54 1.85
C VAL A 230 14.42 5.92 2.32
N ASN A 231 14.98 6.40 3.42
CA ASN A 231 14.59 7.67 4.06
C ASN A 231 13.07 7.75 4.28
N SER A 232 12.46 6.68 4.81
CA SER A 232 11.01 6.55 5.05
C SER A 232 10.14 6.69 3.79
N GLN A 233 10.70 6.47 2.60
CA GLN A 233 9.98 6.54 1.32
C GLN A 233 10.21 5.28 0.49
N ILE A 234 9.15 4.86 -0.21
CA ILE A 234 9.28 3.73 -1.14
C ILE A 234 10.23 4.09 -2.29
N PHE A 235 11.25 3.28 -2.48
CA PHE A 235 12.23 3.49 -3.54
C PHE A 235 11.72 2.91 -4.87
N LEU A 236 11.37 3.78 -5.79
CA LEU A 236 10.78 3.39 -7.09
C LEU A 236 11.82 3.31 -8.22
N GLY A 237 12.99 3.97 -8.06
CA GLY A 237 13.95 4.13 -9.14
C GLY A 237 13.39 4.93 -10.33
N SER A 238 14.20 5.10 -11.36
CA SER A 238 13.81 5.87 -12.56
C SER A 238 12.79 5.14 -13.46
N ASN A 239 12.84 3.81 -13.52
CA ASN A 239 12.06 2.98 -14.45
C ASN A 239 10.95 2.17 -13.76
N GLY A 240 10.77 2.31 -12.46
CA GLY A 240 9.74 1.58 -11.73
C GLY A 240 10.00 0.07 -11.55
N ASN A 241 11.19 -0.45 -11.87
CA ASN A 241 11.53 -1.88 -11.81
C ASN A 241 12.37 -2.24 -10.57
N VAL A 242 12.45 -1.35 -9.60
CA VAL A 242 13.18 -1.62 -8.36
C VAL A 242 12.48 -2.72 -7.57
N GLY A 243 13.26 -3.68 -7.08
CA GLY A 243 12.75 -4.78 -6.28
C GLY A 243 12.42 -6.05 -7.06
N GLU A 244 12.62 -6.07 -8.38
CA GLU A 244 12.45 -7.29 -9.22
C GLU A 244 13.63 -8.27 -9.02
N ILE A 245 13.98 -8.55 -7.75
CA ILE A 245 15.10 -9.43 -7.38
C ILE A 245 14.92 -10.87 -7.83
N GLY A 246 13.66 -11.30 -8.01
CA GLY A 246 13.33 -12.63 -8.53
C GLY A 246 13.91 -12.92 -9.91
N HIS A 247 14.18 -11.88 -10.69
CA HIS A 247 14.74 -12.00 -12.04
C HIS A 247 16.26 -11.79 -12.11
N ILE A 248 16.94 -11.68 -10.97
CA ILE A 248 18.41 -11.74 -10.92
C ILE A 248 18.83 -13.14 -11.32
N GLN A 249 19.68 -13.24 -12.34
CA GLN A 249 20.24 -14.52 -12.77
C GLN A 249 21.27 -15.01 -11.74
N ILE A 250 20.98 -16.14 -11.10
CA ILE A 250 21.85 -16.79 -10.12
C ILE A 250 22.49 -18.08 -10.64
N ASP A 251 21.94 -18.67 -11.68
CA ASP A 251 22.45 -19.86 -12.34
C ASP A 251 22.29 -19.75 -13.86
N PRO A 252 23.35 -19.44 -14.63
CA PRO A 252 23.25 -19.32 -16.09
C PRO A 252 22.82 -20.60 -16.81
N LEU A 253 22.95 -21.77 -16.16
CA LEU A 253 22.53 -23.08 -16.69
C LEU A 253 21.21 -23.56 -16.06
N GLY A 254 20.57 -22.73 -15.24
CA GLY A 254 19.34 -23.05 -14.54
C GLY A 254 18.11 -23.06 -15.45
N GLU A 255 16.95 -23.32 -14.85
CA GLU A 255 15.67 -23.39 -15.54
C GLU A 255 15.29 -22.07 -16.23
N ARG A 256 14.50 -22.18 -17.31
CA ARG A 256 13.95 -21.03 -18.02
C ARG A 256 12.91 -20.31 -17.16
N CYS A 257 13.14 -19.04 -16.90
CA CYS A 257 12.19 -18.16 -16.22
C CYS A 257 11.11 -17.67 -17.21
N TYR A 258 9.91 -17.37 -16.73
CA TYR A 258 8.83 -16.80 -17.56
C TYR A 258 9.18 -15.41 -18.12
N CYS A 259 10.13 -14.69 -17.50
CA CYS A 259 10.65 -13.40 -18.05
C CYS A 259 11.48 -13.60 -19.31
N GLY A 260 11.76 -14.83 -19.72
CA GLY A 260 12.55 -15.19 -20.90
C GLY A 260 14.03 -15.47 -20.62
N ASN A 261 14.54 -15.12 -19.45
CA ASN A 261 15.92 -15.39 -19.01
C ASN A 261 16.01 -16.83 -18.41
N PHE A 262 17.24 -17.28 -18.11
CA PHE A 262 17.53 -18.58 -17.50
C PHE A 262 18.12 -18.40 -16.10
N GLY A 263 17.77 -19.33 -15.18
CA GLY A 263 18.34 -19.39 -13.84
C GLY A 263 18.12 -18.15 -12.98
N CYS A 264 16.95 -17.54 -13.10
CA CYS A 264 16.55 -16.47 -12.23
C CYS A 264 16.34 -16.98 -10.79
N LEU A 265 16.54 -16.12 -9.79
CA LEU A 265 16.30 -16.46 -8.38
C LEU A 265 14.92 -17.06 -8.15
N GLU A 266 13.90 -16.56 -8.84
CA GLU A 266 12.52 -17.07 -8.74
C GLU A 266 12.38 -18.54 -9.16
N THR A 267 13.20 -19.02 -10.10
CA THR A 267 13.16 -20.42 -10.54
C THR A 267 13.65 -21.42 -9.48
N VAL A 268 14.30 -20.91 -8.41
CA VAL A 268 14.75 -21.75 -7.29
C VAL A 268 14.16 -21.35 -5.94
N ALA A 269 13.65 -20.13 -5.77
CA ALA A 269 13.21 -19.59 -4.49
C ALA A 269 11.68 -19.35 -4.41
N SER A 270 10.93 -19.56 -5.48
CA SER A 270 9.46 -19.53 -5.39
C SER A 270 8.90 -20.76 -4.69
N ASN A 271 7.69 -20.67 -4.13
CA ASN A 271 7.01 -21.82 -3.54
C ASN A 271 6.95 -23.01 -4.50
N ALA A 272 6.56 -22.77 -5.75
CA ALA A 272 6.50 -23.82 -6.76
C ALA A 272 7.85 -24.47 -7.02
N ALA A 273 8.93 -23.68 -7.05
CA ALA A 273 10.29 -24.20 -7.22
C ALA A 273 10.71 -25.08 -6.02
N ILE A 274 10.42 -24.62 -4.80
CA ILE A 274 10.71 -25.35 -3.57
C ILE A 274 9.90 -26.66 -3.53
N GLU A 275 8.61 -26.61 -3.78
CA GLU A 275 7.71 -27.77 -3.83
C GLU A 275 8.18 -28.80 -4.88
N ASN A 276 8.51 -28.35 -6.09
CA ASN A 276 9.04 -29.21 -7.14
C ASN A 276 10.38 -29.86 -6.73
N ARG A 277 11.26 -29.11 -6.07
CA ARG A 277 12.52 -29.65 -5.56
C ARG A 277 12.31 -30.69 -4.47
N VAL A 278 11.40 -30.44 -3.53
CA VAL A 278 11.04 -31.40 -2.48
C VAL A 278 10.45 -32.69 -3.12
N ARG A 279 9.49 -32.54 -4.02
CA ARG A 279 8.88 -33.67 -4.74
C ARG A 279 9.94 -34.51 -5.47
N HIS A 280 10.87 -33.85 -6.15
CA HIS A 280 11.97 -34.53 -6.85
C HIS A 280 12.86 -35.32 -5.88
N LEU A 281 13.23 -34.76 -4.74
CA LEU A 281 14.05 -35.40 -3.72
C LEU A 281 13.31 -36.63 -3.11
N LEU A 282 12.01 -36.49 -2.83
CA LEU A 282 11.18 -37.60 -2.32
C LEU A 282 11.10 -38.78 -3.34
N THR A 283 10.95 -38.49 -4.63
CA THR A 283 10.95 -39.51 -5.68
C THR A 283 12.29 -40.22 -5.83
N GLN A 284 13.40 -39.54 -5.45
CA GLN A 284 14.72 -40.14 -5.40
C GLN A 284 15.00 -40.95 -4.12
N GLY A 285 14.03 -41.03 -3.20
CA GLY A 285 14.15 -41.79 -1.97
C GLY A 285 14.92 -41.10 -0.84
N TYR A 286 15.09 -39.78 -0.89
CA TYR A 286 15.68 -39.03 0.23
C TYR A 286 14.82 -39.22 1.48
N PRO A 287 15.41 -39.47 2.66
CA PRO A 287 14.66 -39.65 3.90
C PRO A 287 14.02 -38.35 4.32
N SER A 288 12.71 -38.35 4.55
CA SER A 288 11.94 -37.20 4.97
C SER A 288 10.76 -37.61 5.84
N LYS A 289 10.23 -36.68 6.62
CA LYS A 289 8.92 -36.81 7.29
C LYS A 289 7.76 -36.44 6.36
N LEU A 290 8.06 -35.75 5.25
CA LEU A 290 7.07 -35.36 4.24
C LEU A 290 6.88 -36.52 3.28
N THR A 291 5.66 -36.65 2.76
CA THR A 291 5.25 -37.57 1.69
C THR A 291 4.95 -36.77 0.41
N LEU A 292 4.75 -37.47 -0.71
CA LEU A 292 4.34 -36.83 -1.97
C LEU A 292 2.98 -36.13 -1.87
N ASP A 293 2.11 -36.62 -0.96
CA ASP A 293 0.78 -36.02 -0.72
C ASP A 293 0.84 -34.72 0.08
N ASP A 294 1.96 -34.43 0.76
CA ASP A 294 2.19 -33.18 1.48
C ASP A 294 2.70 -32.04 0.57
N CYS A 295 2.94 -32.34 -0.71
CA CYS A 295 3.47 -31.38 -1.69
C CYS A 295 2.34 -30.81 -2.56
N HIS A 296 1.44 -30.01 -1.99
CA HIS A 296 0.33 -29.37 -2.72
C HIS A 296 0.30 -27.85 -2.52
#